data_0c634acbb3fa08e43ebf537af4429293
#
_entry.id   0c634acbb3fa08e43ebf537af4429293
#
_cell.length_a   1.000
_cell.length_b   1.000
_cell.length_c   1.000
_cell.angle_alpha   90.00
_cell.angle_beta   90.00
_cell.angle_gamma   90.00
#
_symmetry.space_group_name_H-M   'P 1'
#
loop_
_entity.id
_entity.type
_entity.pdbx_description
1 polymer ?
#
loop_
_entity_poly.entity_id
_entity_poly.type
_entity_poly.pdbx_seq_one_letter_code
_entity_poly.pdbx_strand_id
1 'polypeptide(L)'
;MEIPRLKRVIGAVASAVLMLGVAAGSAQAQEHTFKWSHSFPVDSIVDTTTKAIIAEIEEKTEGRIAFKLFPAGQLGDWVEVNEQVVRGVVEFASQPVSPSYDPRLQIRVLPYSVMNFAEVEQAYFSDDPYLFNMMSELMGENGMTTLGVVAQGFGGGGFRECPENVFDAASNSGIKMRFPPGNQAWQNMVAALGFEPTPVPWGELYLGLQTGLVDAQVGGQPYNTWTTHRDVTECWVQFNTHFQNSFVFANTDAFNGLSKADQQIIRDAVEGAALASLDLAHGEDQKYMDLMSEAGIKVIVPTDEQLARIATVAREQVWPVMDEVIGKDLMDIMREKAGLM
;
A
#
# COMPACT_ATOMS: atom_id res chain seq x y z
N MET A 1 76.37 -15.96 -67.62
CA MET A 1 76.05 -14.73 -66.87
C MET A 1 75.40 -15.18 -65.61
N GLU A 2 76.12 -15.03 -64.54
CA GLU A 2 75.95 -15.76 -63.29
C GLU A 2 74.84 -15.20 -62.38
N ILE A 3 74.10 -16.09 -61.75
CA ILE A 3 73.12 -15.79 -60.70
C ILE A 3 73.76 -16.12 -59.37
N PRO A 4 73.97 -15.21 -58.41
CA PRO A 4 74.47 -15.58 -57.08
C PRO A 4 73.35 -16.06 -56.14
N ARG A 5 73.66 -17.07 -55.41
CA ARG A 5 72.90 -17.81 -54.41
C ARG A 5 72.57 -16.95 -53.19
N LEU A 6 71.25 -16.92 -52.82
CA LEU A 6 70.81 -16.29 -51.61
C LEU A 6 70.86 -17.29 -50.43
N LYS A 7 71.60 -16.93 -49.38
CA LYS A 7 71.75 -17.71 -48.14
C LYS A 7 70.50 -17.61 -47.28
N ARG A 8 69.98 -18.75 -46.85
CA ARG A 8 68.93 -18.86 -45.84
C ARG A 8 69.44 -18.41 -44.46
N VAL A 9 68.84 -17.43 -43.85
CA VAL A 9 68.95 -17.13 -42.41
C VAL A 9 67.62 -17.59 -41.74
N ILE A 10 67.76 -18.62 -40.92
CA ILE A 10 66.67 -19.11 -40.06
C ILE A 10 66.62 -18.23 -38.83
N GLY A 11 65.67 -17.34 -38.73
CA GLY A 11 65.39 -16.58 -37.51
C GLY A 11 64.25 -17.24 -36.77
N ALA A 12 64.50 -17.74 -35.57
CA ALA A 12 63.50 -18.25 -34.66
C ALA A 12 62.64 -17.11 -34.15
N VAL A 13 61.35 -17.11 -34.53
CA VAL A 13 60.34 -16.20 -33.95
C VAL A 13 59.70 -16.94 -32.78
N ALA A 14 60.09 -16.55 -31.58
CA ALA A 14 59.38 -16.97 -30.33
C ALA A 14 57.98 -16.35 -30.28
N SER A 15 56.95 -17.16 -30.49
CA SER A 15 55.55 -16.74 -30.31
C SER A 15 55.26 -16.63 -28.83
N ALA A 16 55.26 -15.40 -28.29
CA ALA A 16 54.64 -15.09 -26.99
C ALA A 16 53.13 -15.09 -27.17
N VAL A 17 52.47 -16.18 -26.79
CA VAL A 17 51.00 -16.25 -26.65
C VAL A 17 50.65 -15.47 -25.39
N LEU A 18 50.20 -14.21 -25.54
CA LEU A 18 49.55 -13.44 -24.50
C LEU A 18 48.18 -14.08 -24.26
N MET A 19 48.02 -14.88 -23.20
CA MET A 19 46.74 -15.25 -22.67
C MET A 19 46.08 -14.00 -22.06
N LEU A 20 45.32 -13.25 -22.84
CA LEU A 20 44.29 -12.38 -22.29
C LEU A 20 43.21 -13.28 -21.68
N GLY A 21 43.28 -13.47 -20.36
CA GLY A 21 42.20 -13.99 -19.58
C GLY A 21 41.07 -12.98 -19.66
N VAL A 22 40.15 -13.16 -20.61
CA VAL A 22 38.82 -12.53 -20.58
C VAL A 22 38.13 -13.14 -19.37
N ALA A 23 38.13 -12.40 -18.27
CA ALA A 23 37.14 -12.65 -17.19
C ALA A 23 35.75 -12.42 -17.82
N ALA A 24 35.23 -13.49 -18.43
CA ALA A 24 33.82 -13.57 -18.74
C ALA A 24 33.11 -13.59 -17.37
N GLY A 25 32.82 -12.40 -16.83
CA GLY A 25 31.76 -12.30 -15.85
C GLY A 25 30.56 -13.01 -16.48
N SER A 26 30.21 -14.17 -15.93
CA SER A 26 28.99 -14.85 -16.31
C SER A 26 27.86 -13.86 -16.07
N ALA A 27 27.40 -13.18 -17.11
CA ALA A 27 26.12 -12.54 -17.11
C ALA A 27 25.12 -13.67 -16.82
N GLN A 28 24.71 -13.79 -15.55
CA GLN A 28 23.70 -14.77 -15.16
C GLN A 28 22.48 -14.42 -15.96
N ALA A 29 21.98 -15.35 -16.75
CA ALA A 29 20.80 -15.11 -17.57
C ALA A 29 19.63 -14.81 -16.64
N GLN A 30 18.88 -13.77 -16.94
CA GLN A 30 17.65 -13.42 -16.26
C GLN A 30 16.69 -14.62 -16.39
N GLU A 31 16.34 -15.23 -15.26
CA GLU A 31 15.49 -16.43 -15.21
C GLU A 31 14.00 -16.05 -15.14
N HIS A 32 13.70 -14.98 -14.40
CA HIS A 32 12.36 -14.49 -14.20
C HIS A 32 12.26 -12.98 -14.42
N THR A 33 11.20 -12.55 -15.13
CA THR A 33 10.82 -11.15 -15.24
C THR A 33 9.37 -11.03 -14.85
N PHE A 34 9.10 -10.36 -13.74
CA PHE A 34 7.76 -10.15 -13.22
C PHE A 34 7.29 -8.72 -13.40
N LYS A 35 5.98 -8.53 -13.55
CA LYS A 35 5.33 -7.24 -13.43
C LYS A 35 5.03 -6.97 -11.97
N TRP A 36 5.32 -5.75 -11.53
CA TRP A 36 4.93 -5.24 -10.23
C TRP A 36 4.13 -3.96 -10.41
N SER A 37 2.95 -3.85 -9.80
CA SER A 37 2.10 -2.68 -9.96
C SER A 37 1.66 -2.07 -8.64
N HIS A 38 1.40 -0.77 -8.66
CA HIS A 38 0.68 -0.04 -7.63
C HIS A 38 -0.04 1.19 -8.20
N SER A 39 -1.09 1.65 -7.51
CA SER A 39 -1.93 2.78 -7.93
C SER A 39 -1.50 4.12 -7.36
N PHE A 40 -0.45 4.17 -6.53
CA PHE A 40 0.00 5.38 -5.85
C PHE A 40 0.89 6.25 -6.75
N PRO A 41 0.91 7.59 -6.51
CA PRO A 41 1.79 8.50 -7.23
C PRO A 41 3.27 8.10 -7.13
N VAL A 42 4.03 8.47 -8.16
CA VAL A 42 5.49 8.38 -8.13
C VAL A 42 6.02 9.21 -6.95
N ASP A 43 7.08 8.72 -6.31
CA ASP A 43 7.71 9.29 -5.11
C ASP A 43 6.85 9.26 -3.82
N SER A 44 5.71 8.58 -3.83
CA SER A 44 4.98 8.23 -2.60
C SER A 44 5.77 7.21 -1.75
N ILE A 45 5.40 7.06 -0.47
CA ILE A 45 5.98 6.01 0.40
C ILE A 45 5.88 4.64 -0.28
N VAL A 46 4.72 4.30 -0.87
CA VAL A 46 4.53 3.00 -1.55
C VAL A 46 5.46 2.85 -2.75
N ASP A 47 5.60 3.88 -3.57
CA ASP A 47 6.46 3.84 -4.76
C ASP A 47 7.94 3.70 -4.37
N THR A 48 8.40 4.53 -3.44
CA THR A 48 9.80 4.51 -2.98
C THR A 48 10.16 3.20 -2.26
N THR A 49 9.26 2.70 -1.40
CA THR A 49 9.43 1.42 -0.72
C THR A 49 9.42 0.26 -1.72
N THR A 50 8.51 0.25 -2.69
CA THR A 50 8.48 -0.78 -3.74
C THR A 50 9.75 -0.79 -4.57
N LYS A 51 10.27 0.38 -4.96
CA LYS A 51 11.56 0.51 -5.67
C LYS A 51 12.72 -0.02 -4.84
N ALA A 52 12.75 0.25 -3.55
CA ALA A 52 13.79 -0.26 -2.65
C ALA A 52 13.75 -1.80 -2.55
N ILE A 53 12.55 -2.38 -2.39
CA ILE A 53 12.35 -3.84 -2.38
C ILE A 53 12.87 -4.46 -3.69
N ILE A 54 12.46 -3.91 -4.83
CA ILE A 54 12.86 -4.40 -6.15
C ILE A 54 14.39 -4.36 -6.29
N ALA A 55 15.01 -3.23 -5.94
CA ALA A 55 16.47 -3.06 -6.05
C ALA A 55 17.22 -4.07 -5.18
N GLU A 56 16.77 -4.33 -3.96
CA GLU A 56 17.36 -5.30 -3.05
C GLU A 56 17.23 -6.74 -3.57
N ILE A 57 16.04 -7.11 -4.11
CA ILE A 57 15.84 -8.44 -4.69
C ILE A 57 16.73 -8.63 -5.93
N GLU A 58 16.78 -7.65 -6.83
CA GLU A 58 17.61 -7.71 -8.04
C GLU A 58 19.10 -7.83 -7.68
N GLU A 59 19.57 -7.10 -6.68
CA GLU A 59 20.93 -7.18 -6.17
C GLU A 59 21.24 -8.57 -5.57
N LYS A 60 20.41 -9.04 -4.62
CA LYS A 60 20.63 -10.31 -3.92
C LYS A 60 20.47 -11.54 -4.81
N THR A 61 19.70 -11.42 -5.89
CA THR A 61 19.56 -12.49 -6.88
C THR A 61 20.54 -12.36 -8.06
N GLU A 62 21.47 -11.39 -8.02
CA GLU A 62 22.42 -11.11 -9.11
C GLU A 62 21.72 -10.93 -10.47
N GLY A 63 20.52 -10.35 -10.46
CA GLY A 63 19.69 -10.10 -11.64
C GLY A 63 18.95 -11.31 -12.22
N ARG A 64 18.97 -12.49 -11.57
CA ARG A 64 18.16 -13.65 -11.99
C ARG A 64 16.67 -13.37 -11.93
N ILE A 65 16.24 -12.63 -10.91
CA ILE A 65 14.88 -12.13 -10.78
C ILE A 65 14.91 -10.63 -11.05
N ALA A 66 14.12 -10.17 -12.00
CA ALA A 66 13.97 -8.76 -12.32
C ALA A 66 12.47 -8.38 -12.35
N PHE A 67 12.22 -7.10 -12.11
CA PHE A 67 10.86 -6.58 -12.07
C PHE A 67 10.67 -5.42 -13.05
N LYS A 68 9.52 -5.42 -13.69
CA LYS A 68 9.02 -4.27 -14.44
C LYS A 68 7.95 -3.58 -13.60
N LEU A 69 8.32 -2.44 -12.99
CA LEU A 69 7.41 -1.66 -12.16
C LEU A 69 6.46 -0.83 -13.02
N PHE A 70 5.18 -0.86 -12.68
CA PHE A 70 4.09 -0.07 -13.26
C PHE A 70 3.41 0.76 -12.16
N PRO A 71 3.93 1.97 -11.85
CA PRO A 71 3.39 2.84 -10.82
C PRO A 71 2.15 3.62 -11.29
N ALA A 72 1.53 4.34 -10.35
CA ALA A 72 0.49 5.34 -10.62
C ALA A 72 -0.70 4.82 -11.45
N GLY A 73 -1.10 3.57 -11.25
CA GLY A 73 -2.26 2.99 -11.92
C GLY A 73 -2.07 2.70 -13.41
N GLN A 74 -0.83 2.56 -13.91
CA GLN A 74 -0.55 2.28 -15.33
C GLN A 74 -1.19 0.99 -15.86
N LEU A 75 -1.48 0.01 -14.99
CA LEU A 75 -2.14 -1.25 -15.37
C LEU A 75 -3.64 -1.28 -15.00
N GLY A 76 -4.18 -0.17 -14.57
CA GLY A 76 -5.55 -0.03 -14.09
C GLY A 76 -5.61 0.48 -12.66
N ASP A 77 -6.82 0.63 -12.15
CA ASP A 77 -7.06 1.01 -10.77
C ASP A 77 -6.72 -0.15 -9.82
N TRP A 78 -6.67 0.12 -8.51
CA TRP A 78 -6.27 -0.88 -7.51
C TRP A 78 -7.20 -2.12 -7.47
N VAL A 79 -8.49 -1.98 -7.79
CA VAL A 79 -9.42 -3.11 -7.87
C VAL A 79 -9.10 -3.99 -9.07
N GLU A 80 -8.91 -3.39 -10.24
CA GLU A 80 -8.57 -4.10 -11.48
C GLU A 80 -7.22 -4.83 -11.37
N VAL A 81 -6.21 -4.18 -10.78
CA VAL A 81 -4.89 -4.79 -10.59
C VAL A 81 -4.96 -5.95 -9.59
N ASN A 82 -5.76 -5.86 -8.52
CA ASN A 82 -5.98 -7.00 -7.63
C ASN A 82 -6.54 -8.22 -8.41
N GLU A 83 -7.54 -8.00 -9.28
CA GLU A 83 -8.06 -9.07 -10.15
C GLU A 83 -6.99 -9.64 -11.10
N GLN A 84 -6.13 -8.78 -11.63
CA GLN A 84 -5.04 -9.21 -12.49
C GLN A 84 -4.03 -10.07 -11.73
N VAL A 85 -3.74 -9.76 -10.45
CA VAL A 85 -2.86 -10.60 -9.62
C VAL A 85 -3.50 -11.95 -9.32
N VAL A 86 -4.76 -11.99 -8.93
CA VAL A 86 -5.48 -13.27 -8.71
C VAL A 86 -5.41 -14.17 -9.94
N ARG A 87 -5.52 -13.59 -11.14
CA ARG A 87 -5.45 -14.33 -12.42
C ARG A 87 -4.02 -14.59 -12.94
N GLY A 88 -2.99 -14.10 -12.25
CA GLY A 88 -1.59 -14.23 -12.68
C GLY A 88 -1.22 -13.42 -13.94
N VAL A 89 -1.98 -12.36 -14.26
CA VAL A 89 -1.66 -11.43 -15.36
C VAL A 89 -0.62 -10.40 -14.92
N VAL A 90 -0.69 -10.00 -13.66
CA VAL A 90 0.33 -9.24 -12.92
C VAL A 90 0.80 -10.14 -11.78
N GLU A 91 2.10 -10.28 -11.61
CA GLU A 91 2.63 -11.24 -10.65
C GLU A 91 2.77 -10.64 -9.24
N PHE A 92 3.10 -9.35 -9.10
CA PHE A 92 3.31 -8.67 -7.82
C PHE A 92 2.55 -7.35 -7.75
N ALA A 93 2.10 -6.98 -6.56
CA ALA A 93 1.50 -5.67 -6.31
C ALA A 93 1.85 -5.14 -4.91
N SER A 94 1.89 -3.79 -4.79
CA SER A 94 1.99 -3.04 -3.53
C SER A 94 0.82 -2.08 -3.44
N GLN A 95 -0.32 -2.52 -2.88
CA GLN A 95 -1.54 -1.70 -2.85
C GLN A 95 -2.59 -2.23 -1.87
N PRO A 96 -3.68 -1.48 -1.63
CA PRO A 96 -4.81 -1.98 -0.86
C PRO A 96 -5.40 -3.25 -1.49
N VAL A 97 -5.92 -4.15 -0.65
CA VAL A 97 -6.60 -5.36 -1.10
C VAL A 97 -8.09 -5.10 -1.24
N SER A 98 -8.65 -5.49 -2.38
CA SER A 98 -10.06 -5.28 -2.70
C SER A 98 -10.95 -6.30 -2.01
N PRO A 99 -12.07 -5.89 -1.38
CA PRO A 99 -13.06 -6.80 -0.82
C PRO A 99 -14.01 -7.41 -1.89
N SER A 100 -13.78 -7.16 -3.19
CA SER A 100 -14.69 -7.60 -4.25
C SER A 100 -14.73 -9.12 -4.43
N TYR A 101 -13.68 -9.85 -4.06
CA TYR A 101 -13.70 -11.32 -4.11
C TYR A 101 -14.08 -11.96 -2.80
N ASP A 102 -13.74 -11.30 -1.68
CA ASP A 102 -14.03 -11.79 -0.34
C ASP A 102 -14.37 -10.62 0.56
N PRO A 103 -15.66 -10.46 0.95
CA PRO A 103 -16.09 -9.37 1.82
C PRO A 103 -15.36 -9.31 3.17
N ARG A 104 -14.82 -10.45 3.65
CA ARG A 104 -14.04 -10.52 4.91
C ARG A 104 -12.79 -9.64 4.88
N LEU A 105 -12.22 -9.38 3.69
CA LEU A 105 -11.07 -8.49 3.50
C LEU A 105 -11.33 -7.03 3.96
N GLN A 106 -12.59 -6.67 4.23
CA GLN A 106 -12.93 -5.38 4.85
C GLN A 106 -12.40 -5.24 6.28
N ILE A 107 -11.98 -6.35 6.93
CA ILE A 107 -11.39 -6.33 8.28
C ILE A 107 -10.18 -5.39 8.37
N ARG A 108 -9.39 -5.24 7.29
CA ARG A 108 -8.23 -4.34 7.25
C ARG A 108 -8.57 -2.86 7.41
N VAL A 109 -9.79 -2.48 7.06
CA VAL A 109 -10.31 -1.09 7.14
C VAL A 109 -11.49 -0.99 8.10
N LEU A 110 -11.61 -1.96 9.00
CA LEU A 110 -12.60 -1.91 10.06
C LEU A 110 -12.37 -0.63 10.89
N PRO A 111 -13.36 0.26 10.98
CA PRO A 111 -13.18 1.56 11.60
C PRO A 111 -12.68 1.45 13.04
N TYR A 112 -11.61 2.20 13.34
CA TYR A 112 -10.99 2.26 14.66
C TYR A 112 -10.52 0.89 15.20
N SER A 113 -10.13 -0.02 14.31
CA SER A 113 -9.48 -1.29 14.70
C SER A 113 -8.13 -1.06 15.37
N VAL A 114 -7.43 -0.03 14.94
CA VAL A 114 -6.21 0.53 15.54
C VAL A 114 -6.33 2.06 15.55
N MET A 115 -5.81 2.74 16.57
CA MET A 115 -5.99 4.18 16.76
C MET A 115 -4.67 4.95 16.89
N ASN A 116 -3.57 4.26 17.10
CA ASN A 116 -2.23 4.82 17.26
C ASN A 116 -1.15 3.88 16.71
N PHE A 117 0.08 4.40 16.53
CA PHE A 117 1.18 3.62 15.95
C PHE A 117 1.64 2.43 16.80
N ALA A 118 1.48 2.47 18.13
CA ALA A 118 1.80 1.32 18.98
C ALA A 118 0.83 0.15 18.74
N GLU A 119 -0.45 0.42 18.54
CA GLU A 119 -1.45 -0.58 18.14
C GLU A 119 -1.20 -1.08 16.72
N VAL A 120 -0.77 -0.21 15.79
CA VAL A 120 -0.37 -0.59 14.43
C VAL A 120 0.82 -1.56 14.46
N GLU A 121 1.84 -1.28 15.26
CA GLU A 121 3.00 -2.15 15.42
C GLU A 121 2.56 -3.55 15.90
N GLN A 122 1.70 -3.63 16.91
CA GLN A 122 1.15 -4.90 17.39
C GLN A 122 0.32 -5.63 16.33
N ALA A 123 -0.47 -4.90 15.54
CA ALA A 123 -1.40 -5.48 14.59
C ALA A 123 -0.73 -6.01 13.31
N TYR A 124 0.37 -5.37 12.87
CA TYR A 124 0.97 -5.62 11.56
C TYR A 124 2.46 -5.96 11.56
N PHE A 125 3.23 -5.60 12.61
CA PHE A 125 4.71 -5.62 12.58
C PHE A 125 5.36 -6.32 13.77
N SER A 126 4.58 -6.83 14.73
CA SER A 126 5.11 -7.59 15.90
C SER A 126 5.44 -9.04 15.52
N ASP A 127 6.00 -9.80 16.48
CA ASP A 127 6.27 -11.24 16.33
C ASP A 127 4.99 -12.07 16.09
N ASP A 128 3.83 -11.61 16.58
CA ASP A 128 2.52 -12.21 16.32
C ASP A 128 1.52 -11.14 15.84
N PRO A 129 1.65 -10.69 14.57
CA PRO A 129 0.89 -9.57 14.03
C PRO A 129 -0.52 -10.01 13.63
N TYR A 130 -1.47 -9.94 14.53
CA TYR A 130 -2.79 -10.57 14.39
C TYR A 130 -3.57 -10.14 13.13
N LEU A 131 -3.56 -8.86 12.77
CA LEU A 131 -4.25 -8.36 11.57
C LEU A 131 -3.54 -8.78 10.29
N PHE A 132 -2.21 -8.77 10.28
CA PHE A 132 -1.43 -9.27 9.16
C PHE A 132 -1.69 -10.77 8.93
N ASN A 133 -1.72 -11.57 10.01
CA ASN A 133 -1.97 -13.01 9.93
C ASN A 133 -3.37 -13.30 9.39
N MET A 134 -4.41 -12.64 9.92
CA MET A 134 -5.79 -12.79 9.41
C MET A 134 -5.89 -12.41 7.92
N MET A 135 -5.29 -11.28 7.53
CA MET A 135 -5.29 -10.86 6.12
C MET A 135 -4.51 -11.83 5.24
N SER A 136 -3.39 -12.38 5.71
CA SER A 136 -2.59 -13.34 4.95
C SER A 136 -3.35 -14.65 4.69
N GLU A 137 -4.14 -15.13 5.66
CA GLU A 137 -5.00 -16.28 5.50
C GLU A 137 -6.09 -16.02 4.45
N LEU A 138 -6.85 -14.93 4.62
CA LEU A 138 -7.91 -14.56 3.69
C LEU A 138 -7.40 -14.31 2.25
N MET A 139 -6.25 -13.66 2.10
CA MET A 139 -5.62 -13.45 0.80
C MET A 139 -5.14 -14.77 0.19
N GLY A 140 -4.61 -15.67 1.02
CA GLY A 140 -4.19 -17.00 0.61
C GLY A 140 -5.33 -17.85 0.04
N GLU A 141 -6.51 -17.80 0.65
CA GLU A 141 -7.73 -18.45 0.14
C GLU A 141 -8.15 -17.92 -1.24
N ASN A 142 -7.73 -16.72 -1.59
CA ASN A 142 -8.01 -16.04 -2.85
C ASN A 142 -6.83 -16.08 -3.85
N GLY A 143 -5.86 -16.97 -3.67
CA GLY A 143 -4.74 -17.14 -4.61
C GLY A 143 -3.66 -16.06 -4.56
N MET A 144 -3.60 -15.30 -3.48
CA MET A 144 -2.61 -14.25 -3.24
C MET A 144 -1.69 -14.64 -2.08
N THR A 145 -0.39 -14.63 -2.29
CA THR A 145 0.61 -14.80 -1.23
C THR A 145 0.99 -13.44 -0.66
N THR A 146 0.65 -13.20 0.59
CA THR A 146 1.04 -11.98 1.30
C THR A 146 2.52 -12.03 1.69
N LEU A 147 3.25 -10.95 1.44
CA LEU A 147 4.68 -10.83 1.68
C LEU A 147 5.00 -9.82 2.79
N GLY A 148 4.22 -8.74 2.90
CA GLY A 148 4.40 -7.69 3.91
C GLY A 148 3.39 -6.56 3.79
N VAL A 149 3.60 -5.51 4.58
CA VAL A 149 2.75 -4.32 4.63
C VAL A 149 3.61 -3.06 4.54
N VAL A 150 3.28 -2.15 3.64
CA VAL A 150 3.83 -0.79 3.61
C VAL A 150 2.91 0.13 4.40
N ALA A 151 3.42 0.71 5.47
CA ALA A 151 2.72 1.67 6.30
C ALA A 151 2.57 3.02 5.56
N GLN A 152 1.44 3.71 5.75
CA GLN A 152 1.19 4.99 5.08
C GLN A 152 0.67 6.10 6.00
N GLY A 153 0.13 5.77 7.17
CA GLY A 153 -0.41 6.73 8.15
C GLY A 153 -1.90 6.57 8.41
N PHE A 154 -2.49 7.50 9.13
CA PHE A 154 -3.90 7.43 9.52
C PHE A 154 -4.81 8.21 8.56
N GLY A 155 -5.96 7.61 8.24
CA GLY A 155 -6.97 8.22 7.40
C GLY A 155 -7.75 9.31 8.12
N GLY A 156 -8.04 10.38 7.39
CA GLY A 156 -8.88 11.49 7.85
C GLY A 156 -9.98 11.84 6.84
N GLY A 157 -10.48 13.06 6.93
CA GLY A 157 -11.49 13.59 6.03
C GLY A 157 -11.12 14.96 5.46
N GLY A 158 -11.16 15.09 4.13
CA GLY A 158 -11.05 16.37 3.44
C GLY A 158 -12.44 16.92 3.11
N PHE A 159 -12.66 18.22 3.33
CA PHE A 159 -13.94 18.91 3.16
C PHE A 159 -13.78 20.08 2.21
N ARG A 160 -14.77 20.30 1.35
CA ARG A 160 -14.88 21.50 0.51
C ARG A 160 -15.16 22.77 1.33
N GLU A 161 -15.94 22.63 2.38
CA GLU A 161 -16.24 23.67 3.37
C GLU A 161 -16.07 23.08 4.76
N CYS A 162 -15.48 23.87 5.67
CA CYS A 162 -15.18 23.39 7.00
C CYS A 162 -16.43 23.30 7.87
N PRO A 163 -16.81 22.11 8.38
CA PRO A 163 -17.97 21.99 9.26
C PRO A 163 -17.70 22.68 10.61
N GLU A 164 -18.76 23.28 11.21
CA GLU A 164 -18.61 24.05 12.46
C GLU A 164 -18.29 23.15 13.66
N ASN A 165 -18.92 21.97 13.73
CA ASN A 165 -18.78 21.05 14.86
C ASN A 165 -18.71 19.60 14.39
N VAL A 166 -17.65 19.26 13.66
CA VAL A 166 -17.48 18.00 12.95
C VAL A 166 -17.51 16.74 13.83
N PHE A 167 -17.24 16.89 15.13
CA PHE A 167 -17.28 15.77 16.10
C PHE A 167 -18.65 15.55 16.75
N ASP A 168 -19.66 16.31 16.35
CA ASP A 168 -21.05 16.09 16.70
C ASP A 168 -21.83 15.58 15.47
N ALA A 169 -22.25 14.32 15.52
CA ALA A 169 -22.94 13.67 14.40
C ALA A 169 -24.19 14.44 13.94
N ALA A 170 -24.91 15.12 14.84
CA ALA A 170 -26.11 15.91 14.50
C ALA A 170 -25.75 17.13 13.62
N SER A 171 -24.53 17.68 13.76
CA SER A 171 -24.05 18.82 12.99
C SER A 171 -23.61 18.44 11.57
N ASN A 172 -23.45 17.16 11.26
CA ASN A 172 -22.95 16.67 9.98
C ASN A 172 -24.06 16.32 8.98
N SER A 173 -25.34 16.45 9.40
CA SER A 173 -26.50 16.14 8.54
C SER A 173 -26.52 16.99 7.27
N GLY A 174 -26.75 16.35 6.13
CA GLY A 174 -26.78 16.98 4.82
C GLY A 174 -25.40 17.12 4.14
N ILE A 175 -24.30 16.80 4.82
CA ILE A 175 -22.96 16.79 4.21
C ILE A 175 -22.76 15.43 3.53
N LYS A 176 -22.65 15.43 2.21
CA LYS A 176 -22.37 14.24 1.41
C LYS A 176 -20.89 13.86 1.51
N MET A 177 -20.61 12.80 2.24
CA MET A 177 -19.25 12.31 2.40
C MET A 177 -18.99 11.09 1.51
N ARG A 178 -18.00 11.21 0.66
CA ARG A 178 -17.56 10.12 -0.21
C ARG A 178 -16.99 8.96 0.60
N PHE A 179 -17.32 7.75 0.17
CA PHE A 179 -16.64 6.51 0.55
C PHE A 179 -16.34 5.65 -0.70
N PRO A 180 -15.37 4.70 -0.64
CA PRO A 180 -15.09 3.78 -1.75
C PRO A 180 -16.27 2.87 -2.04
N PRO A 181 -16.71 2.72 -3.30
CA PRO A 181 -17.79 1.80 -3.65
C PRO A 181 -17.53 0.37 -3.15
N GLY A 182 -18.59 -0.32 -2.72
CA GLY A 182 -18.49 -1.71 -2.23
C GLY A 182 -17.92 -1.88 -0.82
N ASN A 183 -17.52 -0.80 -0.14
CA ASN A 183 -17.01 -0.86 1.22
C ASN A 183 -18.11 -0.56 2.24
N GLN A 184 -18.75 -1.60 2.76
CA GLN A 184 -19.84 -1.49 3.70
C GLN A 184 -19.41 -0.96 5.07
N ALA A 185 -18.21 -1.31 5.53
CA ALA A 185 -17.67 -0.80 6.79
C ALA A 185 -17.58 0.74 6.78
N TRP A 186 -17.07 1.30 5.68
CA TRP A 186 -16.97 2.76 5.55
C TRP A 186 -18.29 3.44 5.28
N GLN A 187 -19.19 2.83 4.52
CA GLN A 187 -20.55 3.34 4.36
C GLN A 187 -21.23 3.53 5.72
N ASN A 188 -21.16 2.50 6.55
CA ASN A 188 -21.78 2.52 7.89
C ASN A 188 -21.06 3.49 8.83
N MET A 189 -19.73 3.60 8.75
CA MET A 189 -18.96 4.57 9.53
C MET A 189 -19.33 6.02 9.18
N VAL A 190 -19.40 6.34 7.90
CA VAL A 190 -19.80 7.68 7.42
C VAL A 190 -21.19 8.03 7.95
N ALA A 191 -22.14 7.08 7.89
CA ALA A 191 -23.48 7.26 8.45
C ALA A 191 -23.46 7.42 9.99
N ALA A 192 -22.69 6.61 10.71
CA ALA A 192 -22.55 6.69 12.16
C ALA A 192 -21.97 8.04 12.64
N LEU A 193 -21.12 8.66 11.83
CA LEU A 193 -20.58 10.00 12.07
C LEU A 193 -21.55 11.12 11.65
N GLY A 194 -22.75 10.79 11.19
CA GLY A 194 -23.82 11.74 10.86
C GLY A 194 -23.78 12.29 9.43
N PHE A 195 -22.85 11.86 8.59
CA PHE A 195 -22.74 12.28 7.20
C PHE A 195 -23.67 11.48 6.27
N GLU A 196 -23.92 11.98 5.06
CA GLU A 196 -24.64 11.26 4.00
C GLU A 196 -23.63 10.42 3.16
N PRO A 197 -23.65 9.07 3.26
CA PRO A 197 -22.70 8.24 2.53
C PRO A 197 -22.95 8.30 1.02
N THR A 198 -21.95 8.68 0.25
CA THR A 198 -22.02 8.77 -1.21
C THR A 198 -20.88 7.98 -1.85
N PRO A 199 -21.16 6.89 -2.60
CA PRO A 199 -20.11 6.08 -3.20
C PRO A 199 -19.51 6.79 -4.44
N VAL A 200 -18.20 7.06 -4.43
CA VAL A 200 -17.46 7.60 -5.58
C VAL A 200 -16.11 6.90 -5.71
N PRO A 201 -15.75 6.37 -6.89
CA PRO A 201 -14.42 5.82 -7.16
C PRO A 201 -13.31 6.82 -6.88
N TRP A 202 -12.13 6.33 -6.47
CA TRP A 202 -11.01 7.24 -6.13
C TRP A 202 -10.59 8.13 -7.30
N GLY A 203 -10.52 7.57 -8.51
CA GLY A 203 -10.15 8.33 -9.71
C GLY A 203 -11.14 9.45 -10.11
N GLU A 204 -12.39 9.38 -9.62
CA GLU A 204 -13.43 10.37 -9.89
C GLU A 204 -13.59 11.41 -8.75
N LEU A 205 -12.89 11.19 -7.63
CA LEU A 205 -13.10 11.97 -6.40
C LEU A 205 -12.76 13.45 -6.56
N TYR A 206 -11.67 13.79 -7.26
CA TYR A 206 -11.31 15.20 -7.51
C TYR A 206 -12.45 15.95 -8.19
N LEU A 207 -12.99 15.38 -9.27
CA LEU A 207 -14.12 15.97 -10.00
C LEU A 207 -15.39 15.98 -9.14
N GLY A 208 -15.63 14.95 -8.36
CA GLY A 208 -16.75 14.86 -7.42
C GLY A 208 -16.73 15.98 -6.38
N LEU A 209 -15.57 16.28 -5.79
CA LEU A 209 -15.37 17.41 -4.90
C LEU A 209 -15.50 18.76 -5.64
N GLN A 210 -14.85 18.89 -6.79
CA GLN A 210 -14.88 20.13 -7.57
C GLN A 210 -16.28 20.55 -7.99
N THR A 211 -17.11 19.60 -8.40
CA THR A 211 -18.48 19.88 -8.89
C THR A 211 -19.54 19.90 -7.78
N GLY A 212 -19.21 19.49 -6.56
CA GLY A 212 -20.18 19.37 -5.46
C GLY A 212 -21.07 18.12 -5.56
N LEU A 213 -20.67 17.10 -6.30
CA LEU A 213 -21.30 15.78 -6.21
C LEU A 213 -21.17 15.23 -4.79
N VAL A 214 -20.03 15.47 -4.15
CA VAL A 214 -19.77 15.24 -2.74
C VAL A 214 -19.17 16.49 -2.09
N ASP A 215 -19.42 16.69 -0.80
CA ASP A 215 -18.95 17.83 -0.02
C ASP A 215 -17.68 17.50 0.76
N ALA A 216 -17.45 16.21 0.98
CA ALA A 216 -16.32 15.71 1.75
C ALA A 216 -15.88 14.33 1.26
N GLN A 217 -14.73 13.89 1.73
CA GLN A 217 -14.23 12.54 1.49
C GLN A 217 -13.64 11.94 2.77
N VAL A 218 -13.70 10.61 2.86
CA VAL A 218 -12.95 9.80 3.83
C VAL A 218 -12.16 8.71 3.10
N GLY A 219 -11.04 8.30 3.67
CA GLY A 219 -10.27 7.17 3.16
C GLY A 219 -8.91 7.51 2.58
N GLY A 220 -8.48 8.75 2.66
CA GLY A 220 -7.13 9.16 2.34
C GLY A 220 -6.38 9.65 3.58
N GLN A 221 -5.04 9.66 3.52
CA GLN A 221 -4.18 10.30 4.49
C GLN A 221 -3.96 11.78 4.12
N PRO A 222 -3.34 12.58 5.00
CA PRO A 222 -2.95 13.96 4.70
C PRO A 222 -2.16 14.09 3.39
N TYR A 223 -1.22 13.17 3.12
CA TYR A 223 -0.45 13.10 1.88
C TYR A 223 -1.34 13.11 0.62
N ASN A 224 -2.38 12.27 0.59
CA ASN A 224 -3.25 12.16 -0.58
C ASN A 224 -4.05 13.45 -0.82
N THR A 225 -4.58 14.07 0.23
CA THR A 225 -5.27 15.34 0.12
C THR A 225 -4.34 16.45 -0.37
N TRP A 226 -3.14 16.53 0.19
CA TRP A 226 -2.14 17.51 -0.24
C TRP A 226 -1.74 17.35 -1.70
N THR A 227 -1.48 16.13 -2.15
CA THR A 227 -0.94 15.89 -3.51
C THR A 227 -2.01 15.89 -4.59
N THR A 228 -3.25 15.48 -4.27
CA THR A 228 -4.28 15.23 -5.28
C THR A 228 -5.54 16.07 -5.15
N HIS A 229 -5.88 16.58 -3.94
CA HIS A 229 -7.17 17.23 -3.68
C HIS A 229 -7.05 18.61 -2.99
N ARG A 230 -5.84 19.14 -2.74
CA ARG A 230 -5.66 20.41 -2.00
C ARG A 230 -6.42 21.59 -2.61
N ASP A 231 -6.54 21.64 -3.95
CA ASP A 231 -7.17 22.74 -4.67
C ASP A 231 -8.71 22.76 -4.52
N VAL A 232 -9.29 21.67 -3.99
CA VAL A 232 -10.73 21.48 -3.79
C VAL A 232 -11.05 21.15 -2.33
N THR A 233 -10.09 21.37 -1.43
CA THR A 233 -10.20 21.09 0.02
C THR A 233 -9.93 22.37 0.80
N GLU A 234 -10.88 22.84 1.59
CA GLU A 234 -10.71 24.00 2.51
C GLU A 234 -10.40 23.55 3.94
N CYS A 235 -10.74 22.29 4.28
CA CYS A 235 -10.58 21.77 5.62
C CYS A 235 -10.15 20.31 5.61
N TRP A 236 -9.21 19.98 6.49
CA TRP A 236 -8.80 18.62 6.82
C TRP A 236 -9.14 18.29 8.27
N VAL A 237 -9.74 17.13 8.52
CA VAL A 237 -10.01 16.60 9.86
C VAL A 237 -9.29 15.28 10.03
N GLN A 238 -8.38 15.19 10.99
CA GLN A 238 -7.61 13.97 11.28
C GLN A 238 -8.43 13.01 12.14
N PHE A 239 -9.40 12.32 11.54
CA PHE A 239 -10.29 11.40 12.24
C PHE A 239 -9.63 10.13 12.76
N ASN A 240 -8.48 9.74 12.25
CA ASN A 240 -7.83 8.44 12.49
C ASN A 240 -8.79 7.26 12.26
N THR A 241 -9.62 7.35 11.23
CA THR A 241 -10.69 6.37 10.97
C THR A 241 -10.17 4.94 10.78
N HIS A 242 -8.99 4.79 10.25
CA HIS A 242 -8.29 3.53 9.99
C HIS A 242 -6.81 3.81 9.77
N PHE A 243 -5.99 2.79 9.94
CA PHE A 243 -4.59 2.83 9.50
C PHE A 243 -4.52 2.45 8.02
N GLN A 244 -4.10 3.40 7.20
CA GLN A 244 -3.91 3.15 5.78
C GLN A 244 -2.60 2.41 5.56
N ASN A 245 -2.70 1.33 4.82
CA ASN A 245 -1.58 0.50 4.43
C ASN A 245 -1.74 -0.05 3.01
N SER A 246 -0.63 -0.49 2.44
CA SER A 246 -0.61 -1.29 1.22
C SER A 246 0.01 -2.64 1.53
N PHE A 247 -0.69 -3.70 1.19
CA PHE A 247 -0.11 -5.03 1.22
C PHE A 247 0.85 -5.20 0.06
N VAL A 248 1.99 -5.81 0.32
CA VAL A 248 2.88 -6.36 -0.70
C VAL A 248 2.49 -7.82 -0.86
N PHE A 249 2.05 -8.17 -2.05
CA PHE A 249 1.56 -9.52 -2.33
C PHE A 249 1.88 -9.97 -3.75
N ALA A 250 1.87 -11.27 -3.95
CA ALA A 250 2.11 -11.90 -5.24
C ALA A 250 1.00 -12.88 -5.61
N ASN A 251 0.84 -13.15 -6.90
CA ASN A 251 0.12 -14.33 -7.34
C ASN A 251 0.78 -15.58 -6.75
N THR A 252 -0.02 -16.45 -6.12
CA THR A 252 0.49 -17.61 -5.37
C THR A 252 1.27 -18.59 -6.26
N ASP A 253 0.81 -18.85 -7.49
CA ASP A 253 1.49 -19.76 -8.39
C ASP A 253 2.81 -19.18 -8.91
N ALA A 254 2.84 -17.89 -9.25
CA ALA A 254 4.06 -17.19 -9.66
C ALA A 254 5.11 -17.20 -8.54
N PHE A 255 4.71 -16.90 -7.30
CA PHE A 255 5.62 -16.92 -6.15
C PHE A 255 6.11 -18.33 -5.82
N ASN A 256 5.22 -19.33 -5.82
CA ASN A 256 5.56 -20.73 -5.54
C ASN A 256 6.41 -21.38 -6.64
N GLY A 257 6.39 -20.83 -7.86
CA GLY A 257 7.25 -21.24 -8.97
C GLY A 257 8.73 -20.91 -8.77
N LEU A 258 9.05 -20.00 -7.82
CA LEU A 258 10.42 -19.64 -7.48
C LEU A 258 11.09 -20.69 -6.58
N SER A 259 12.43 -20.74 -6.59
CA SER A 259 13.19 -21.52 -5.64
C SER A 259 12.91 -21.08 -4.20
N LYS A 260 13.06 -21.98 -3.22
CA LYS A 260 12.88 -21.62 -1.80
C LYS A 260 13.88 -20.55 -1.33
N ALA A 261 15.08 -20.53 -1.90
CA ALA A 261 16.07 -19.50 -1.61
C ALA A 261 15.63 -18.13 -2.14
N ASP A 262 15.09 -18.07 -3.36
CA ASP A 262 14.58 -16.84 -3.95
C ASP A 262 13.32 -16.33 -3.24
N GLN A 263 12.41 -17.25 -2.86
CA GLN A 263 11.26 -16.90 -2.02
C GLN A 263 11.70 -16.24 -0.70
N GLN A 264 12.78 -16.72 -0.07
CA GLN A 264 13.29 -16.17 1.17
C GLN A 264 13.93 -14.79 0.94
N ILE A 265 14.72 -14.62 -0.12
CA ILE A 265 15.28 -13.30 -0.48
C ILE A 265 14.18 -12.26 -0.65
N ILE A 266 13.08 -12.62 -1.34
CA ILE A 266 11.95 -11.72 -1.53
C ILE A 266 11.28 -11.38 -0.18
N ARG A 267 11.05 -12.35 0.69
CA ARG A 267 10.45 -12.12 2.01
C ARG A 267 11.32 -11.20 2.86
N ASP A 268 12.63 -11.45 2.93
CA ASP A 268 13.56 -10.65 3.72
C ASP A 268 13.63 -9.19 3.23
N ALA A 269 13.65 -8.98 1.91
CA ALA A 269 13.64 -7.64 1.32
C ALA A 269 12.33 -6.89 1.62
N VAL A 270 11.20 -7.58 1.53
CA VAL A 270 9.89 -6.97 1.86
C VAL A 270 9.78 -6.66 3.35
N GLU A 271 10.21 -7.57 4.24
CA GLU A 271 10.17 -7.37 5.69
C GLU A 271 11.01 -6.15 6.12
N GLY A 272 12.25 -6.05 5.64
CA GLY A 272 13.12 -4.92 5.95
C GLY A 272 12.54 -3.58 5.50
N ALA A 273 11.99 -3.53 4.28
CA ALA A 273 11.36 -2.33 3.74
C ALA A 273 10.02 -2.00 4.42
N ALA A 274 9.26 -3.01 4.83
CA ALA A 274 8.01 -2.84 5.57
C ALA A 274 8.25 -2.16 6.91
N LEU A 275 9.23 -2.61 7.69
CA LEU A 275 9.63 -1.99 8.95
C LEU A 275 10.09 -0.54 8.75
N ALA A 276 10.92 -0.28 7.74
CA ALA A 276 11.36 1.08 7.42
C ALA A 276 10.21 2.01 7.03
N SER A 277 9.15 1.48 6.39
CA SER A 277 7.97 2.27 6.03
C SER A 277 7.17 2.73 7.24
N LEU A 278 7.18 1.98 8.35
CA LEU A 278 6.51 2.37 9.59
C LEU A 278 7.14 3.63 10.20
N ASP A 279 8.47 3.69 10.24
CA ASP A 279 9.19 4.89 10.71
C ASP A 279 8.90 6.10 9.82
N LEU A 280 8.85 5.92 8.49
CA LEU A 280 8.51 6.98 7.55
C LEU A 280 7.07 7.49 7.76
N ALA A 281 6.10 6.60 7.88
CA ALA A 281 4.69 6.93 8.04
C ALA A 281 4.41 7.73 9.32
N HIS A 282 5.17 7.47 10.38
CA HIS A 282 5.01 8.16 11.67
C HIS A 282 5.17 9.70 11.58
N GLY A 283 6.03 10.19 10.68
CA GLY A 283 6.25 11.62 10.49
C GLY A 283 5.48 12.25 9.32
N GLU A 284 4.99 11.44 8.38
CA GLU A 284 4.37 11.93 7.15
C GLU A 284 3.01 12.61 7.39
N ASP A 285 2.17 12.07 8.26
CA ASP A 285 0.87 12.67 8.57
C ASP A 285 1.04 14.10 9.09
N GLN A 286 1.94 14.33 10.06
CA GLN A 286 2.20 15.66 10.60
C GLN A 286 2.77 16.59 9.55
N LYS A 287 3.75 16.14 8.77
CA LYS A 287 4.37 16.93 7.69
C LYS A 287 3.33 17.46 6.70
N TYR A 288 2.41 16.62 6.25
CA TYR A 288 1.41 17.06 5.27
C TYR A 288 0.28 17.88 5.89
N MET A 289 -0.05 17.68 7.15
CA MET A 289 -0.94 18.57 7.90
C MET A 289 -0.32 19.98 8.07
N ASP A 290 0.98 20.06 8.33
CA ASP A 290 1.71 21.35 8.42
C ASP A 290 1.70 22.06 7.06
N LEU A 291 2.01 21.36 5.96
CA LEU A 291 1.94 21.91 4.60
C LEU A 291 0.53 22.40 4.22
N MET A 292 -0.51 21.68 4.61
CA MET A 292 -1.90 22.12 4.43
C MET A 292 -2.17 23.42 5.20
N SER A 293 -1.75 23.48 6.46
CA SER A 293 -1.92 24.67 7.31
C SER A 293 -1.19 25.88 6.74
N GLU A 294 0.04 25.71 6.28
CA GLU A 294 0.84 26.75 5.62
C GLU A 294 0.18 27.27 4.34
N ALA A 295 -0.52 26.40 3.60
CA ALA A 295 -1.27 26.74 2.39
C ALA A 295 -2.64 27.37 2.69
N GLY A 296 -3.06 27.48 3.95
CA GLY A 296 -4.32 28.09 4.35
C GLY A 296 -5.49 27.10 4.46
N ILE A 297 -5.26 25.79 4.30
CA ILE A 297 -6.25 24.77 4.56
C ILE A 297 -6.39 24.62 6.09
N LYS A 298 -7.61 24.70 6.60
CA LYS A 298 -7.84 24.53 8.04
C LYS A 298 -7.66 23.07 8.45
N VAL A 299 -6.69 22.80 9.31
CA VAL A 299 -6.45 21.46 9.87
C VAL A 299 -7.08 21.37 11.26
N ILE A 300 -7.90 20.32 11.47
CA ILE A 300 -8.56 20.01 12.73
C ILE A 300 -8.06 18.65 13.21
N VAL A 301 -7.39 18.64 14.36
CA VAL A 301 -6.94 17.41 15.03
C VAL A 301 -7.83 17.20 16.25
N PRO A 302 -8.49 16.02 16.41
CA PRO A 302 -9.31 15.76 17.59
C PRO A 302 -8.45 15.69 18.86
N THR A 303 -9.04 16.07 19.99
CA THR A 303 -8.48 15.68 21.28
C THR A 303 -8.64 14.18 21.49
N ASP A 304 -7.88 13.58 22.41
CA ASP A 304 -8.00 12.15 22.75
C ASP A 304 -9.43 11.78 23.17
N GLU A 305 -10.11 12.68 23.91
CA GLU A 305 -11.50 12.47 24.31
C GLU A 305 -12.47 12.50 23.11
N GLN A 306 -12.25 13.40 22.15
CA GLN A 306 -13.05 13.46 20.92
C GLN A 306 -12.82 12.22 20.09
N LEU A 307 -11.57 11.79 19.92
CA LEU A 307 -11.22 10.59 19.19
C LEU A 307 -11.82 9.33 19.83
N ALA A 308 -11.70 9.18 21.16
CA ALA A 308 -12.29 8.06 21.88
C ALA A 308 -13.82 8.00 21.73
N ARG A 309 -14.49 9.16 21.77
CA ARG A 309 -15.95 9.24 21.61
C ARG A 309 -16.39 8.83 20.21
N ILE A 310 -15.78 9.36 19.16
CA ILE A 310 -16.15 8.97 17.79
C ILE A 310 -15.80 7.51 17.49
N ALA A 311 -14.70 7.00 18.03
CA ALA A 311 -14.32 5.60 17.92
C ALA A 311 -15.36 4.69 18.61
N THR A 312 -15.85 5.08 19.79
CA THR A 312 -16.91 4.34 20.50
C THR A 312 -18.18 4.28 19.65
N VAL A 313 -18.66 5.43 19.15
CA VAL A 313 -19.86 5.49 18.29
C VAL A 313 -19.70 4.60 17.04
N ALA A 314 -18.55 4.69 16.37
CA ALA A 314 -18.29 3.88 15.18
C ALA A 314 -18.23 2.39 15.52
N ARG A 315 -17.55 1.99 16.61
CA ARG A 315 -17.47 0.59 17.04
C ARG A 315 -18.83 0.02 17.41
N GLU A 316 -19.64 0.76 18.17
CA GLU A 316 -20.99 0.33 18.60
C GLU A 316 -21.97 0.19 17.43
N GLN A 317 -21.89 1.05 16.41
CA GLN A 317 -22.83 1.06 15.30
C GLN A 317 -22.37 0.25 14.09
N VAL A 318 -21.06 0.16 13.84
CA VAL A 318 -20.54 -0.51 12.64
C VAL A 318 -20.15 -1.96 12.91
N TRP A 319 -19.43 -2.24 14.00
CA TRP A 319 -18.89 -3.58 14.23
C TRP A 319 -19.93 -4.69 14.32
N PRO A 320 -21.11 -4.50 14.97
CA PRO A 320 -22.16 -5.54 14.96
C PRO A 320 -22.69 -5.86 13.56
N VAL A 321 -22.76 -4.87 12.67
CA VAL A 321 -23.19 -5.09 11.28
C VAL A 321 -22.13 -5.88 10.50
N MET A 322 -20.87 -5.70 10.84
CA MET A 322 -19.75 -6.40 10.18
C MET A 322 -19.61 -7.87 10.59
N ASP A 323 -20.31 -8.32 11.66
CA ASP A 323 -20.38 -9.75 12.01
C ASP A 323 -20.94 -10.60 10.88
N GLU A 324 -21.91 -10.08 10.12
CA GLU A 324 -22.51 -10.78 8.97
C GLU A 324 -21.60 -10.74 7.72
N VAL A 325 -20.73 -9.75 7.61
CA VAL A 325 -19.89 -9.50 6.43
C VAL A 325 -18.52 -10.15 6.57
N ILE A 326 -17.88 -9.98 7.74
CA ILE A 326 -16.51 -10.45 8.03
C ILE A 326 -16.55 -11.85 8.66
N GLY A 327 -17.62 -12.17 9.37
CA GLY A 327 -17.76 -13.37 10.18
C GLY A 327 -17.49 -13.11 11.65
N LYS A 328 -18.35 -13.69 12.48
CA LYS A 328 -18.34 -13.44 13.93
C LYS A 328 -17.01 -13.84 14.57
N ASP A 329 -16.39 -14.93 14.15
CA ASP A 329 -15.15 -15.44 14.76
C ASP A 329 -14.00 -14.43 14.58
N LEU A 330 -13.82 -13.85 13.37
CA LEU A 330 -12.83 -12.82 13.12
C LEU A 330 -13.16 -11.52 13.87
N MET A 331 -14.43 -11.15 13.92
CA MET A 331 -14.88 -9.95 14.64
C MET A 331 -14.73 -10.08 16.16
N ASP A 332 -14.87 -11.29 16.74
CA ASP A 332 -14.62 -11.53 18.16
C ASP A 332 -13.14 -11.35 18.49
N ILE A 333 -12.23 -11.82 17.63
CA ILE A 333 -10.78 -11.53 17.78
C ILE A 333 -10.54 -10.01 17.76
N MET A 334 -11.16 -9.29 16.83
CA MET A 334 -11.01 -7.83 16.76
C MET A 334 -11.52 -7.13 18.02
N ARG A 335 -12.65 -7.57 18.59
CA ARG A 335 -13.19 -7.03 19.85
C ARG A 335 -12.24 -7.29 21.03
N GLU A 336 -11.68 -8.51 21.12
CA GLU A 336 -10.69 -8.85 22.14
C GLU A 336 -9.47 -7.94 22.04
N LYS A 337 -8.89 -7.80 20.85
CA LYS A 337 -7.71 -6.96 20.61
C LYS A 337 -7.97 -5.47 20.86
N ALA A 338 -9.19 -5.01 20.65
CA ALA A 338 -9.60 -3.64 20.96
C ALA A 338 -10.03 -3.41 22.41
N GLY A 339 -9.96 -4.44 23.27
CA GLY A 339 -10.36 -4.35 24.69
C GLY A 339 -11.87 -4.16 24.91
N LEU A 340 -12.70 -4.70 24.00
CA LEU A 340 -14.16 -4.56 24.03
C LEU A 340 -14.88 -5.84 24.52
N MET A 341 -14.14 -6.86 24.92
CA MET A 341 -14.66 -8.12 25.51
C MET A 341 -14.22 -8.28 26.93
#